data_098ffb7192effee799754a878be5996a
#
_entry.id   098ffb7192effee799754a878be5996a
#
_cell.length_a   1.000
_cell.length_b   1.000
_cell.length_c   1.000
_cell.angle_alpha   90.00
_cell.angle_beta   90.00
_cell.angle_gamma   90.00
#
_symmetry.space_group_name_H-M   'P 1'
#
loop_
_entity.id
_entity.type
_entity.pdbx_description
1 polymer ?
#
loop_
_entity_poly.entity_id
_entity_poly.type
_entity_poly.pdbx_seq_one_letter_code
_entity_poly.pdbx_strand_id
1 'polypeptide(L)'
;MTSEGVRPAMPDGVKSGSLGLVAVFTATTFLSALLLFSVQPLFTKMVLPVLGGSPSVWAVALCFFQGALLAGYCYAHLLNGFVPARAAGWVHLVLCGLALLALPISLPSGWTEPPPGDPYLWQLGLYTVAIGLPFLAVSANAPLLQAWFAATGHPAGRDPYFLYAASNLGSLIALLGYPFVLEPTFGARTLADLWAVGFIALLIAIAICFLTLRGRAVSSLSTSDQAAGTPAEAPTWSRRVGWVGLALVPSALLTAFTTHISTDVASAPLLWVLPLSLYLLTFVIVFRERALIPMRMLLALHLAAVVVALLQLSQTRHGGWVISSLTGVAVFFTSALVAHRTLYDLRPAPRYLTEFYLWLSLGGVLGGLFAALIAPKLFSEVFEYPLLLALTMACRPGALNVSIRNRDELLRLWLIGASGLLALYWVPVLLGQLPTSGLEGLWGDLANRLNRLVNRWGEAALLTLAFSVLLLLSFRHPPRQALIALLMFLAVVMLPSGVKRGEAQRSYFGVYRVALSSDGDFHILTHGTTLHGA
;
A
#
# COMPACT_ATOMS: atom_id res chain seq x y z
N MET A 1 -6.90 60.48 0.40
CA MET A 1 -6.56 60.27 1.82
C MET A 1 -6.77 58.78 2.09
N THR A 2 -5.71 58.01 1.94
CA THR A 2 -5.65 56.57 2.11
C THR A 2 -5.20 56.29 3.55
N SER A 3 -6.07 55.66 4.37
CA SER A 3 -5.73 55.21 5.73
C SER A 3 -4.96 53.89 5.64
N GLU A 4 -3.64 53.96 5.76
CA GLU A 4 -2.80 52.79 6.04
C GLU A 4 -3.15 52.22 7.41
N GLY A 5 -3.74 51.02 7.42
CA GLY A 5 -3.98 50.24 8.64
C GLY A 5 -2.66 49.69 9.19
N VAL A 6 -2.15 50.30 10.24
CA VAL A 6 -1.03 49.81 11.05
C VAL A 6 -1.41 48.45 11.66
N ARG A 7 -0.78 47.38 11.20
CA ARG A 7 -0.83 46.07 11.88
C ARG A 7 -0.05 46.19 13.20
N PRO A 8 -0.64 45.84 14.36
CA PRO A 8 0.12 45.85 15.60
C PRO A 8 1.23 44.81 15.54
N ALA A 9 2.47 45.24 15.74
CA ALA A 9 3.63 44.36 15.85
C ALA A 9 3.49 43.52 17.14
N MET A 10 3.51 42.20 17.01
CA MET A 10 3.56 41.30 18.19
C MET A 10 4.92 41.46 18.90
N PRO A 11 4.96 41.42 20.25
CA PRO A 11 6.20 41.49 21.02
C PRO A 11 7.14 40.32 20.68
N ASP A 12 8.41 40.61 20.45
CA ASP A 12 9.42 39.62 19.98
C ASP A 12 9.64 38.42 20.90
N GLY A 13 9.36 38.52 22.18
CA GLY A 13 9.42 37.41 23.16
C GLY A 13 8.35 36.34 22.99
N VAL A 14 7.18 36.66 22.40
CA VAL A 14 6.09 35.71 22.11
C VAL A 14 6.42 34.90 20.87
N LYS A 15 7.18 35.46 19.92
CA LYS A 15 7.57 34.78 18.67
C LYS A 15 8.61 33.68 18.91
N SER A 16 9.59 33.86 19.81
CA SER A 16 10.68 32.88 20.01
C SER A 16 10.21 31.63 20.78
N GLY A 17 9.38 31.77 21.81
CA GLY A 17 8.81 30.62 22.55
C GLY A 17 7.80 29.81 21.73
N SER A 18 7.18 30.41 20.74
CA SER A 18 6.28 29.81 19.75
C SER A 18 7.03 28.94 18.73
N LEU A 19 8.14 29.45 18.18
CA LEU A 19 8.99 28.72 17.24
C LEU A 19 9.69 27.51 17.88
N GLY A 20 10.15 27.62 19.12
CA GLY A 20 10.78 26.52 19.85
C GLY A 20 9.85 25.33 20.07
N LEU A 21 8.58 25.58 20.39
CA LEU A 21 7.58 24.53 20.55
C LEU A 21 7.34 23.77 19.24
N VAL A 22 7.12 24.49 18.15
CA VAL A 22 6.93 23.90 16.82
C VAL A 22 8.14 23.05 16.43
N ALA A 23 9.36 23.57 16.64
CA ALA A 23 10.59 22.88 16.31
C ALA A 23 10.75 21.56 17.09
N VAL A 24 10.47 21.56 18.40
CA VAL A 24 10.58 20.36 19.25
C VAL A 24 9.58 19.29 18.81
N PHE A 25 8.32 19.62 18.61
CA PHE A 25 7.31 18.64 18.16
C PHE A 25 7.62 18.13 16.74
N THR A 26 8.08 19.01 15.84
CA THR A 26 8.48 18.63 14.47
C THR A 26 9.67 17.68 14.47
N ALA A 27 10.73 17.99 15.22
CA ALA A 27 11.92 17.14 15.33
C ALA A 27 11.61 15.80 15.98
N THR A 28 10.78 15.77 17.02
CA THR A 28 10.36 14.54 17.69
C THR A 28 9.53 13.65 16.76
N THR A 29 8.60 14.22 16.02
CA THR A 29 7.78 13.48 15.04
C THR A 29 8.63 12.96 13.87
N PHE A 30 9.56 13.76 13.38
CA PHE A 30 10.53 13.36 12.36
C PHE A 30 11.41 12.19 12.83
N LEU A 31 12.01 12.29 14.02
CA LEU A 31 12.86 11.24 14.60
C LEU A 31 12.08 9.95 14.84
N SER A 32 10.85 10.06 15.36
CA SER A 32 9.96 8.91 15.55
C SER A 32 9.71 8.17 14.24
N ALA A 33 9.37 8.90 13.18
CA ALA A 33 9.11 8.31 11.87
C ALA A 33 10.39 7.72 11.23
N LEU A 34 11.53 8.35 11.42
CA LEU A 34 12.83 7.85 10.97
C LEU A 34 13.15 6.51 11.62
N LEU A 35 12.97 6.38 12.94
CA LEU A 35 13.18 5.13 13.66
C LEU A 35 12.16 4.06 13.26
N LEU A 36 10.88 4.42 13.10
CA LEU A 36 9.81 3.52 12.70
C LEU A 36 10.10 2.84 11.36
N PHE A 37 10.62 3.59 10.39
CA PHE A 37 10.88 3.06 9.05
C PHE A 37 12.26 2.46 8.87
N SER A 38 13.26 2.88 9.64
CA SER A 38 14.60 2.27 9.58
C SER A 38 14.68 0.87 10.22
N VAL A 39 13.84 0.58 11.23
CA VAL A 39 13.82 -0.74 11.88
C VAL A 39 13.26 -1.83 10.98
N GLN A 40 12.37 -1.50 10.07
CA GLN A 40 11.73 -2.47 9.19
C GLN A 40 12.75 -3.21 8.30
N PRO A 41 13.56 -2.54 7.47
CA PRO A 41 14.61 -3.21 6.71
C PRO A 41 15.69 -3.82 7.60
N LEU A 42 16.07 -3.14 8.68
CA LEU A 42 17.08 -3.62 9.61
C LEU A 42 16.72 -5.00 10.18
N PHE A 43 15.57 -5.13 10.80
CA PHE A 43 15.16 -6.38 11.43
C PHE A 43 14.86 -7.46 10.41
N THR A 44 14.18 -7.12 9.30
CA THR A 44 13.92 -8.10 8.25
C THR A 44 15.23 -8.66 7.68
N LYS A 45 16.27 -7.84 7.49
CA LYS A 45 17.58 -8.30 7.08
C LYS A 45 18.24 -9.24 8.08
N MET A 46 18.07 -9.00 9.39
CA MET A 46 18.56 -9.92 10.44
C MET A 46 17.90 -11.30 10.37
N VAL A 47 16.68 -11.39 9.86
CA VAL A 47 15.92 -12.63 9.74
C VAL A 47 16.27 -13.42 8.47
N LEU A 48 16.82 -12.78 7.42
CA LEU A 48 17.16 -13.45 6.15
C LEU A 48 18.07 -14.68 6.29
N PRO A 49 19.10 -14.71 7.14
CA PRO A 49 19.93 -15.90 7.33
C PRO A 49 19.14 -17.12 7.84
N VAL A 50 18.01 -16.90 8.52
CA VAL A 50 17.17 -17.95 9.10
C VAL A 50 16.09 -18.42 8.14
N LEU A 51 15.42 -17.51 7.44
CA LEU A 51 14.27 -17.80 6.57
C LEU A 51 14.58 -17.77 5.06
N GLY A 52 15.79 -17.35 4.69
CA GLY A 52 16.16 -17.11 3.29
C GLY A 52 15.56 -15.81 2.74
N GLY A 53 15.86 -15.54 1.46
CA GLY A 53 15.45 -14.31 0.76
C GLY A 53 14.14 -14.43 -0.03
N SER A 54 13.22 -15.34 0.36
CA SER A 54 11.98 -15.54 -0.40
C SER A 54 11.07 -14.32 -0.37
N PRO A 55 10.25 -14.09 -1.43
CA PRO A 55 9.28 -12.99 -1.47
C PRO A 55 8.32 -12.97 -0.29
N SER A 56 7.96 -14.15 0.24
CA SER A 56 7.05 -14.28 1.38
C SER A 56 7.63 -13.73 2.67
N VAL A 57 8.95 -13.81 2.89
CA VAL A 57 9.61 -13.20 4.08
C VAL A 57 9.32 -11.71 4.13
N TRP A 58 9.43 -11.03 3.00
CA TRP A 58 9.17 -9.60 2.90
C TRP A 58 7.68 -9.27 3.00
N ALA A 59 6.82 -10.07 2.37
CA ALA A 59 5.36 -9.89 2.42
C ALA A 59 4.82 -10.03 3.85
N VAL A 60 5.28 -11.06 4.59
CA VAL A 60 4.90 -11.28 6.00
C VAL A 60 5.46 -10.19 6.91
N ALA A 61 6.69 -9.72 6.65
CA ALA A 61 7.26 -8.59 7.37
C ALA A 61 6.40 -7.32 7.20
N LEU A 62 6.02 -6.97 5.97
CA LEU A 62 5.14 -5.83 5.70
C LEU A 62 3.80 -5.97 6.41
N CYS A 63 3.20 -7.17 6.38
CA CYS A 63 1.94 -7.47 7.08
C CYS A 63 2.08 -7.26 8.60
N PHE A 64 3.17 -7.75 9.20
CA PHE A 64 3.48 -7.55 10.63
C PHE A 64 3.58 -6.05 10.96
N PHE A 65 4.38 -5.30 10.22
CA PHE A 65 4.61 -3.88 10.49
C PHE A 65 3.32 -3.05 10.35
N GLN A 66 2.48 -3.38 9.38
CA GLN A 66 1.15 -2.75 9.24
C GLN A 66 0.24 -3.09 10.43
N GLY A 67 0.22 -4.36 10.88
CA GLY A 67 -0.54 -4.78 12.06
C GLY A 67 -0.08 -4.11 13.34
N ALA A 68 1.23 -4.04 13.55
CA ALA A 68 1.82 -3.36 14.70
C ALA A 68 1.61 -1.84 14.68
N LEU A 69 1.60 -1.22 13.49
CA LEU A 69 1.23 0.20 13.31
C LEU A 69 -0.23 0.44 13.71
N LEU A 70 -1.15 -0.41 13.26
CA LEU A 70 -2.56 -0.35 13.67
C LEU A 70 -2.70 -0.49 15.19
N ALA A 71 -2.01 -1.45 15.80
CA ALA A 71 -2.01 -1.63 17.25
C ALA A 71 -1.54 -0.37 17.99
N GLY A 72 -0.47 0.29 17.50
CA GLY A 72 0.00 1.57 18.03
C GLY A 72 -1.01 2.71 17.90
N TYR A 73 -1.71 2.78 16.78
CA TYR A 73 -2.77 3.78 16.57
C TYR A 73 -4.00 3.51 17.44
N CYS A 74 -4.39 2.24 17.62
CA CYS A 74 -5.43 1.85 18.57
C CYS A 74 -5.04 2.25 20.00
N TYR A 75 -3.81 1.92 20.41
CA TYR A 75 -3.29 2.33 21.72
C TYR A 75 -3.33 3.85 21.90
N ALA A 76 -2.87 4.61 20.94
CA ALA A 76 -2.89 6.08 21.01
C ALA A 76 -4.30 6.63 21.07
N HIS A 77 -5.25 6.06 20.33
CA HIS A 77 -6.67 6.45 20.33
C HIS A 77 -7.31 6.16 21.69
N LEU A 78 -7.09 4.97 22.23
CA LEU A 78 -7.61 4.59 23.55
C LEU A 78 -6.98 5.46 24.66
N LEU A 79 -5.67 5.69 24.59
CA LEU A 79 -4.97 6.53 25.56
C LEU A 79 -5.52 7.95 25.58
N ASN A 80 -5.72 8.57 24.42
CA ASN A 80 -6.28 9.92 24.32
C ASN A 80 -7.77 9.99 24.67
N GLY A 81 -8.53 8.89 24.45
CA GLY A 81 -9.97 8.86 24.73
C GLY A 81 -10.34 8.57 26.18
N PHE A 82 -9.56 7.72 26.86
CA PHE A 82 -9.90 7.23 28.21
C PHE A 82 -8.99 7.73 29.32
N VAL A 83 -7.81 8.26 29.01
CA VAL A 83 -6.84 8.72 30.00
C VAL A 83 -6.70 10.24 29.95
N PRO A 84 -6.81 10.95 31.10
CA PRO A 84 -6.58 12.38 31.13
C PRO A 84 -5.22 12.76 30.54
N ALA A 85 -5.14 13.84 29.75
CA ALA A 85 -3.93 14.25 29.04
C ALA A 85 -2.68 14.36 29.96
N ARG A 86 -2.87 14.72 31.25
CA ARG A 86 -1.78 14.78 32.23
C ARG A 86 -1.22 13.42 32.64
N ALA A 87 -2.01 12.35 32.55
CA ALA A 87 -1.60 10.98 32.85
C ALA A 87 -1.16 10.22 31.57
N ALA A 88 -1.75 10.53 30.43
CA ALA A 88 -1.46 9.89 29.16
C ALA A 88 0.03 9.93 28.79
N GLY A 89 0.70 11.06 29.02
CA GLY A 89 2.13 11.18 28.79
C GLY A 89 2.98 10.25 29.67
N TRP A 90 2.62 10.10 30.96
CA TRP A 90 3.32 9.17 31.84
C TRP A 90 3.12 7.72 31.44
N VAL A 91 1.89 7.32 31.10
CA VAL A 91 1.60 5.97 30.61
C VAL A 91 2.44 5.66 29.37
N HIS A 92 2.53 6.62 28.44
CA HIS A 92 3.33 6.41 27.22
C HIS A 92 4.83 6.39 27.49
N LEU A 93 5.35 7.22 28.40
CA LEU A 93 6.76 7.18 28.81
C LEU A 93 7.11 5.86 29.51
N VAL A 94 6.20 5.30 30.32
CA VAL A 94 6.40 3.96 30.91
C VAL A 94 6.44 2.88 29.83
N LEU A 95 5.55 2.93 28.83
CA LEU A 95 5.58 1.99 27.69
C LEU A 95 6.91 2.08 26.94
N CYS A 96 7.39 3.30 26.64
CA CYS A 96 8.70 3.51 26.01
C CYS A 96 9.86 3.02 26.90
N GLY A 97 9.76 3.22 28.22
CA GLY A 97 10.74 2.70 29.19
C GLY A 97 10.80 1.18 29.22
N LEU A 98 9.64 0.51 29.18
CA LEU A 98 9.58 -0.96 29.06
C LEU A 98 10.16 -1.46 27.73
N ALA A 99 9.96 -0.71 26.64
CA ALA A 99 10.52 -1.05 25.34
C ALA A 99 12.07 -1.03 25.33
N LEU A 100 12.73 -0.26 26.21
CA LEU A 100 14.19 -0.28 26.36
C LEU A 100 14.72 -1.66 26.77
N LEU A 101 13.92 -2.49 27.46
CA LEU A 101 14.33 -3.84 27.87
C LEU A 101 14.52 -4.80 26.68
N ALA A 102 13.95 -4.47 25.53
CA ALA A 102 14.09 -5.23 24.29
C ALA A 102 15.22 -4.69 23.38
N LEU A 103 16.04 -3.76 23.85
CA LEU A 103 17.12 -3.15 23.09
C LEU A 103 18.52 -3.56 23.60
N PRO A 104 19.53 -3.63 22.72
CA PRO A 104 19.48 -3.46 21.27
C PRO A 104 18.72 -4.59 20.57
N ILE A 105 18.08 -4.26 19.44
CA ILE A 105 17.29 -5.22 18.65
C ILE A 105 18.18 -6.38 18.20
N SER A 106 17.73 -7.60 18.46
CA SER A 106 18.44 -8.83 18.11
C SER A 106 17.47 -9.99 17.88
N LEU A 107 17.96 -11.07 17.28
CA LEU A 107 17.19 -12.31 17.18
C LEU A 107 17.16 -12.99 18.57
N PRO A 108 15.97 -13.26 19.14
CA PRO A 108 15.87 -13.90 20.45
C PRO A 108 16.41 -15.34 20.42
N SER A 109 17.03 -15.77 21.51
CA SER A 109 17.45 -17.17 21.69
C SER A 109 16.23 -18.09 21.60
N GLY A 110 16.34 -19.19 20.85
CA GLY A 110 15.24 -20.12 20.59
C GLY A 110 14.42 -19.84 19.32
N TRP A 111 14.72 -18.77 18.57
CA TRP A 111 14.11 -18.45 17.28
C TRP A 111 15.13 -18.56 16.12
N THR A 112 16.02 -19.54 16.18
CA THR A 112 17.08 -19.75 15.19
C THR A 112 16.71 -20.75 14.10
N GLU A 113 15.71 -21.60 14.36
CA GLU A 113 15.27 -22.64 13.44
C GLU A 113 13.75 -22.55 13.22
N PRO A 114 13.30 -22.29 11.99
CA PRO A 114 11.88 -22.33 11.66
C PRO A 114 11.35 -23.76 11.72
N PRO A 115 10.05 -23.96 12.05
CA PRO A 115 9.44 -25.28 12.02
C PRO A 115 9.41 -25.84 10.59
N PRO A 116 9.37 -27.18 10.44
CA PRO A 116 9.14 -27.79 9.13
C PRO A 116 7.78 -27.38 8.56
N GLY A 117 7.73 -27.03 7.27
CA GLY A 117 6.54 -26.56 6.58
C GLY A 117 6.50 -25.06 6.39
N ASP A 118 5.29 -24.45 6.47
CA ASP A 118 5.08 -23.03 6.21
C ASP A 118 5.39 -22.16 7.44
N PRO A 119 6.44 -21.35 7.44
CA PRO A 119 6.85 -20.58 8.61
C PRO A 119 6.11 -19.24 8.79
N TYR A 120 4.94 -19.02 8.19
CA TYR A 120 4.20 -17.76 8.27
C TYR A 120 3.93 -17.28 9.71
N LEU A 121 3.32 -18.15 10.52
CA LEU A 121 2.99 -17.82 11.92
C LEU A 121 4.23 -17.74 12.80
N TRP A 122 5.22 -18.58 12.54
CA TRP A 122 6.49 -18.53 13.23
C TRP A 122 7.21 -17.19 13.00
N GLN A 123 7.25 -16.72 11.75
CA GLN A 123 7.82 -15.42 11.42
C GLN A 123 7.07 -14.27 12.12
N LEU A 124 5.74 -14.28 12.12
CA LEU A 124 4.94 -13.27 12.85
C LEU A 124 5.24 -13.30 14.36
N GLY A 125 5.39 -14.49 14.95
CA GLY A 125 5.77 -14.69 16.34
C GLY A 125 7.17 -14.13 16.64
N LEU A 126 8.15 -14.44 15.79
CA LEU A 126 9.52 -13.92 15.89
C LEU A 126 9.52 -12.37 15.92
N TYR A 127 8.82 -11.73 14.98
CA TYR A 127 8.75 -10.27 14.91
C TYR A 127 8.05 -9.70 16.15
N THR A 128 7.00 -10.36 16.64
CA THR A 128 6.28 -9.92 17.84
C THR A 128 7.16 -9.93 19.07
N VAL A 129 7.92 -11.01 19.28
CA VAL A 129 8.81 -11.17 20.45
C VAL A 129 10.02 -10.24 20.37
N ALA A 130 10.65 -10.12 19.18
CA ALA A 130 11.90 -9.39 19.03
C ALA A 130 11.72 -7.87 19.04
N ILE A 131 10.71 -7.36 18.28
CA ILE A 131 10.56 -5.92 18.05
C ILE A 131 9.15 -5.40 18.31
N GLY A 132 8.20 -6.25 18.68
CA GLY A 132 6.79 -5.86 18.83
C GLY A 132 6.59 -4.70 19.79
N LEU A 133 7.20 -4.75 20.97
CA LEU A 133 7.05 -3.71 21.99
C LEU A 133 7.75 -2.39 21.61
N PRO A 134 9.03 -2.36 21.16
CA PRO A 134 9.64 -1.14 20.66
C PRO A 134 8.89 -0.53 19.48
N PHE A 135 8.44 -1.36 18.53
CA PHE A 135 7.69 -0.90 17.36
C PHE A 135 6.33 -0.32 17.75
N LEU A 136 5.60 -0.95 18.67
CA LEU A 136 4.33 -0.45 19.21
C LEU A 136 4.51 0.94 19.84
N ALA A 137 5.56 1.11 20.67
CA ALA A 137 5.85 2.38 21.32
C ALA A 137 6.13 3.50 20.30
N VAL A 138 6.96 3.22 19.29
CA VAL A 138 7.31 4.22 18.26
C VAL A 138 6.13 4.52 17.35
N SER A 139 5.33 3.53 16.98
CA SER A 139 4.18 3.70 16.08
C SER A 139 3.07 4.58 16.69
N ALA A 140 2.92 4.59 18.01
CA ALA A 140 1.93 5.41 18.71
C ALA A 140 2.26 6.91 18.71
N ASN A 141 3.52 7.30 18.48
CA ASN A 141 3.98 8.67 18.63
C ASN A 141 3.30 9.66 17.68
N ALA A 142 3.13 9.31 16.41
CA ALA A 142 2.58 10.24 15.43
C ALA A 142 1.19 10.78 15.83
N PRO A 143 0.18 9.93 16.13
CA PRO A 143 -1.13 10.42 16.60
C PRO A 143 -1.08 11.08 17.98
N LEU A 144 -0.21 10.60 18.91
CA LEU A 144 -0.08 11.19 20.23
C LEU A 144 0.51 12.61 20.18
N LEU A 145 1.63 12.80 19.48
CA LEU A 145 2.29 14.09 19.35
C LEU A 145 1.39 15.12 18.65
N GLN A 146 0.62 14.71 17.63
CA GLN A 146 -0.36 15.58 16.98
C GLN A 146 -1.47 16.01 17.95
N ALA A 147 -2.03 15.07 18.72
CA ALA A 147 -3.04 15.36 19.71
C ALA A 147 -2.50 16.28 20.85
N TRP A 148 -1.29 16.01 21.31
CA TRP A 148 -0.65 16.84 22.33
C TRP A 148 -0.33 18.24 21.81
N PHE A 149 0.17 18.36 20.57
CA PHE A 149 0.42 19.66 19.98
C PHE A 149 -0.87 20.48 19.81
N ALA A 150 -1.96 19.86 19.36
CA ALA A 150 -3.27 20.51 19.28
C ALA A 150 -3.74 21.01 20.66
N ALA A 151 -3.45 20.24 21.74
CA ALA A 151 -3.81 20.61 23.12
C ALA A 151 -2.94 21.73 23.73
N THR A 152 -1.83 22.15 23.08
CA THR A 152 -0.98 23.24 23.60
C THR A 152 -1.60 24.64 23.47
N GLY A 153 -2.72 24.79 22.76
CA GLY A 153 -3.33 26.09 22.45
C GLY A 153 -2.52 26.94 21.46
N HIS A 154 -1.47 26.38 20.82
CA HIS A 154 -0.70 27.09 19.82
C HIS A 154 -1.54 27.36 18.54
N PRO A 155 -1.43 28.54 17.88
CA PRO A 155 -2.21 28.85 16.67
C PRO A 155 -2.10 27.79 15.57
N ALA A 156 -0.87 27.23 15.35
CA ALA A 156 -0.65 26.13 14.42
C ALA A 156 -1.24 24.78 14.88
N GLY A 157 -1.71 24.65 16.12
CA GLY A 157 -2.40 23.45 16.62
C GLY A 157 -3.80 23.26 16.05
N ARG A 158 -4.38 24.31 15.41
CA ARG A 158 -5.65 24.19 14.67
C ARG A 158 -5.53 23.37 13.40
N ASP A 159 -4.31 23.28 12.85
CA ASP A 159 -4.00 22.49 11.65
C ASP A 159 -2.58 21.88 11.76
N PRO A 160 -2.42 20.74 12.48
CA PRO A 160 -1.11 20.13 12.74
C PRO A 160 -0.54 19.34 11.54
N TYR A 161 -1.00 19.59 10.30
CA TYR A 161 -0.55 18.84 9.11
C TYR A 161 0.95 18.98 8.81
N PHE A 162 1.62 20.03 9.30
CA PHE A 162 3.07 20.13 9.19
C PHE A 162 3.80 19.01 9.94
N LEU A 163 3.25 18.51 11.06
CA LEU A 163 3.79 17.34 11.77
C LEU A 163 3.67 16.07 10.92
N TYR A 164 2.58 15.94 10.18
CA TYR A 164 2.41 14.84 9.23
C TYR A 164 3.43 14.91 8.10
N ALA A 165 3.71 16.11 7.56
CA ALA A 165 4.76 16.30 6.56
C ALA A 165 6.15 15.94 7.11
N ALA A 166 6.46 16.31 8.35
CA ALA A 166 7.70 15.93 9.02
C ALA A 166 7.82 14.40 9.20
N SER A 167 6.74 13.75 9.62
CA SER A 167 6.67 12.29 9.72
C SER A 167 6.95 11.60 8.38
N ASN A 168 6.28 12.03 7.32
CA ASN A 168 6.47 11.45 5.97
C ASN A 168 7.89 11.66 5.45
N LEU A 169 8.48 12.83 5.71
CA LEU A 169 9.87 13.10 5.32
C LEU A 169 10.85 12.20 6.08
N GLY A 170 10.67 12.03 7.39
CA GLY A 170 11.48 11.13 8.21
C GLY A 170 11.37 9.67 7.73
N SER A 171 10.17 9.22 7.42
CA SER A 171 9.90 7.88 6.87
C SER A 171 10.61 7.65 5.53
N LEU A 172 10.50 8.61 4.62
CA LEU A 172 11.12 8.50 3.28
C LEU A 172 12.64 8.52 3.36
N ILE A 173 13.21 9.40 4.20
CA ILE A 173 14.67 9.47 4.41
C ILE A 173 15.18 8.16 5.03
N ALA A 174 14.49 7.60 6.03
CA ALA A 174 14.87 6.32 6.63
C ALA A 174 14.86 5.20 5.60
N LEU A 175 13.79 5.11 4.82
CA LEU A 175 13.58 4.02 3.87
C LEU A 175 14.57 4.05 2.72
N LEU A 176 14.86 5.22 2.16
CA LEU A 176 15.87 5.39 1.10
C LEU A 176 17.30 5.38 1.67
N GLY A 177 17.51 5.99 2.84
CA GLY A 177 18.81 6.05 3.48
C GLY A 177 19.32 4.68 3.92
N TYR A 178 18.43 3.74 4.25
CA TYR A 178 18.83 2.42 4.70
C TYR A 178 19.65 1.66 3.63
N PRO A 179 19.13 1.36 2.42
CA PRO A 179 19.87 0.59 1.43
C PRO A 179 21.04 1.35 0.79
N PHE A 180 20.95 2.67 0.68
CA PHE A 180 21.98 3.46 -0.04
C PHE A 180 23.10 3.97 0.86
N VAL A 181 22.85 4.13 2.16
CA VAL A 181 23.80 4.75 3.09
C VAL A 181 24.09 3.82 4.29
N LEU A 182 23.05 3.38 5.00
CA LEU A 182 23.24 2.71 6.28
C LEU A 182 23.75 1.28 6.09
N GLU A 183 23.14 0.50 5.24
CA GLU A 183 23.50 -0.89 5.00
C GLU A 183 24.89 -1.08 4.38
N PRO A 184 25.32 -0.28 3.38
CA PRO A 184 26.68 -0.40 2.84
C PRO A 184 27.78 0.04 3.81
N THR A 185 27.42 0.89 4.78
CA THR A 185 28.41 1.52 5.67
C THR A 185 28.56 0.77 6.99
N PHE A 186 27.48 0.20 7.53
CA PHE A 186 27.46 -0.38 8.87
C PHE A 186 26.93 -1.81 8.88
N GLY A 187 27.50 -2.65 9.76
CA GLY A 187 26.97 -3.98 10.04
C GLY A 187 25.64 -3.93 10.81
N ALA A 188 24.84 -5.00 10.72
CA ALA A 188 23.52 -5.07 11.35
C ALA A 188 23.54 -4.84 12.88
N ARG A 189 24.57 -5.30 13.58
CA ARG A 189 24.73 -5.05 15.04
C ARG A 189 24.94 -3.56 15.32
N THR A 190 25.86 -2.90 14.62
CA THR A 190 26.09 -1.46 14.77
C THR A 190 24.82 -0.65 14.47
N LEU A 191 24.05 -1.05 13.47
CA LEU A 191 22.77 -0.41 13.14
C LEU A 191 21.73 -0.62 14.26
N ALA A 192 21.69 -1.79 14.90
CA ALA A 192 20.85 -2.03 16.06
C ALA A 192 21.22 -1.17 17.27
N ASP A 193 22.53 -1.00 17.52
CA ASP A 193 23.04 -0.13 18.59
C ASP A 193 22.72 1.35 18.30
N LEU A 194 22.93 1.81 17.07
CA LEU A 194 22.55 3.17 16.63
C LEU A 194 21.05 3.40 16.75
N TRP A 195 20.24 2.41 16.41
CA TRP A 195 18.78 2.47 16.58
C TRP A 195 18.40 2.58 18.05
N ALA A 196 19.05 1.83 18.95
CA ALA A 196 18.84 1.90 20.40
C ALA A 196 19.18 3.30 20.94
N VAL A 197 20.29 3.89 20.52
CA VAL A 197 20.68 5.27 20.88
C VAL A 197 19.64 6.27 20.35
N GLY A 198 19.17 6.10 19.11
CA GLY A 198 18.11 6.92 18.52
C GLY A 198 16.81 6.79 19.31
N PHE A 199 16.45 5.59 19.78
CA PHE A 199 15.27 5.36 20.61
C PHE A 199 15.35 6.08 21.97
N ILE A 200 16.52 6.07 22.62
CA ILE A 200 16.76 6.82 23.87
C ILE A 200 16.63 8.33 23.61
N ALA A 201 17.19 8.83 22.51
CA ALA A 201 17.02 10.24 22.13
C ALA A 201 15.56 10.59 21.87
N LEU A 202 14.80 9.68 21.23
CA LEU A 202 13.35 9.84 21.03
C LEU A 202 12.59 9.87 22.36
N LEU A 203 12.90 8.99 23.30
CA LEU A 203 12.28 8.97 24.64
C LEU A 203 12.49 10.31 25.36
N ILE A 204 13.70 10.87 25.32
CA ILE A 204 14.01 12.19 25.88
C ILE A 204 13.19 13.27 25.19
N ALA A 205 13.11 13.24 23.85
CA ALA A 205 12.35 14.22 23.06
C ALA A 205 10.84 14.15 23.37
N ILE A 206 10.27 12.95 23.52
CA ILE A 206 8.87 12.74 23.94
C ILE A 206 8.64 13.31 25.35
N ALA A 207 9.57 13.07 26.29
CA ALA A 207 9.49 13.63 27.63
C ALA A 207 9.49 15.18 27.61
N ILE A 208 10.33 15.79 26.77
CA ILE A 208 10.35 17.25 26.59
C ILE A 208 8.99 17.74 26.03
N CYS A 209 8.46 17.10 25.01
CA CYS A 209 7.13 17.45 24.46
C CYS A 209 6.04 17.37 25.53
N PHE A 210 6.04 16.31 26.33
CA PHE A 210 5.08 16.13 27.42
C PHE A 210 5.23 17.19 28.52
N LEU A 211 6.46 17.51 28.95
CA LEU A 211 6.72 18.54 29.96
C LEU A 211 6.30 19.93 29.48
N THR A 212 6.50 20.26 28.20
CA THR A 212 6.05 21.53 27.61
C THR A 212 4.52 21.63 27.55
N LEU A 213 3.82 20.51 27.31
CA LEU A 213 2.36 20.44 27.40
C LEU A 213 1.87 20.68 28.83
N ARG A 214 2.53 20.10 29.83
CA ARG A 214 2.16 20.19 31.23
C ARG A 214 2.38 21.59 31.82
N GLY A 215 3.43 22.31 31.39
CA GLY A 215 3.76 23.67 31.83
C GLY A 215 2.81 24.74 31.28
N ARG A 216 2.05 24.44 30.25
CA ARG A 216 0.99 25.31 29.73
C ARG A 216 -0.33 24.84 30.35
N ALA A 217 -1.05 25.76 31.03
CA ALA A 217 -2.41 25.45 31.45
C ALA A 217 -3.13 24.87 30.23
N VAL A 218 -3.57 23.61 30.35
CA VAL A 218 -4.42 23.00 29.32
C VAL A 218 -5.64 23.91 29.26
N SER A 219 -5.65 24.80 28.28
CA SER A 219 -6.83 25.55 27.93
C SER A 219 -7.84 24.47 27.64
N SER A 220 -8.70 24.20 28.66
CA SER A 220 -9.90 23.44 28.41
C SER A 220 -10.47 24.07 27.14
N LEU A 221 -10.50 23.32 26.06
CA LEU A 221 -11.37 23.60 24.94
C LEU A 221 -12.77 23.59 25.55
N SER A 222 -13.07 24.70 26.26
CA SER A 222 -14.41 24.95 26.73
C SER A 222 -15.28 24.91 25.51
N THR A 223 -16.30 24.13 25.62
CA THR A 223 -17.42 23.92 24.71
C THR A 223 -18.05 25.22 24.18
N SER A 224 -17.54 26.39 24.53
CA SER A 224 -18.06 27.72 24.17
C SER A 224 -17.55 28.26 22.81
N ASP A 225 -16.46 27.74 22.21
CA ASP A 225 -16.02 28.16 20.87
C ASP A 225 -16.58 27.27 19.73
N GLN A 226 -17.47 26.33 20.06
CA GLN A 226 -18.22 25.54 19.06
C GLN A 226 -19.45 26.30 18.49
N ALA A 227 -19.66 27.53 18.86
CA ALA A 227 -20.90 28.28 18.55
C ALA A 227 -20.86 29.05 17.20
N ALA A 228 -19.94 28.82 16.31
CA ALA A 228 -19.92 29.55 15.03
C ALA A 228 -19.68 28.67 13.76
N GLY A 229 -19.83 27.37 13.86
CA GLY A 229 -19.77 26.50 12.67
C GLY A 229 -20.88 25.45 12.74
N THR A 230 -21.59 25.23 11.62
CA THR A 230 -22.52 24.11 11.44
C THR A 230 -21.93 22.84 12.06
N PRO A 231 -22.66 22.06 12.86
CA PRO A 231 -22.16 20.83 13.45
C PRO A 231 -21.66 19.91 12.34
N ALA A 232 -20.34 19.67 12.27
CA ALA A 232 -19.82 18.77 11.26
C ALA A 232 -20.47 17.39 11.46
N GLU A 233 -21.19 16.90 10.46
CA GLU A 233 -21.85 15.59 10.53
C GLU A 233 -20.83 14.48 10.84
N ALA A 234 -21.24 13.55 11.70
CA ALA A 234 -20.44 12.37 11.98
C ALA A 234 -20.29 11.52 10.72
N PRO A 235 -19.12 10.93 10.47
CA PRO A 235 -18.92 10.07 9.31
C PRO A 235 -19.92 8.91 9.31
N THR A 236 -20.59 8.68 8.18
CA THR A 236 -21.48 7.53 8.00
C THR A 236 -20.70 6.22 7.91
N TRP A 237 -21.35 5.10 8.17
CA TRP A 237 -20.73 3.76 8.00
C TRP A 237 -20.27 3.52 6.57
N SER A 238 -21.02 3.95 5.57
CA SER A 238 -20.63 3.87 4.16
C SER A 238 -19.31 4.61 3.90
N ARG A 239 -19.12 5.76 4.53
CA ARG A 239 -17.88 6.55 4.40
C ARG A 239 -16.69 5.85 5.05
N ARG A 240 -16.89 5.24 6.24
CA ARG A 240 -15.88 4.44 6.95
C ARG A 240 -15.43 3.22 6.14
N VAL A 241 -16.38 2.46 5.61
CA VAL A 241 -16.10 1.33 4.70
C VAL A 241 -15.37 1.79 3.43
N GLY A 242 -15.76 2.95 2.89
CA GLY A 242 -15.05 3.57 1.76
C GLY A 242 -13.59 3.88 2.09
N TRP A 243 -13.27 4.41 3.27
CA TRP A 243 -11.89 4.65 3.72
C TRP A 243 -11.10 3.36 3.83
N VAL A 244 -11.70 2.31 4.43
CA VAL A 244 -11.07 0.98 4.51
C VAL A 244 -10.76 0.44 3.12
N GLY A 245 -11.72 0.46 2.18
CA GLY A 245 -11.51 -0.05 0.82
C GLY A 245 -10.44 0.71 0.04
N LEU A 246 -10.45 2.06 0.15
CA LEU A 246 -9.46 2.93 -0.51
C LEU A 246 -8.04 2.79 0.07
N ALA A 247 -7.89 2.31 1.30
CA ALA A 247 -6.61 1.99 1.90
C ALA A 247 -6.20 0.53 1.66
N LEU A 248 -7.16 -0.40 1.66
CA LEU A 248 -6.94 -1.83 1.46
C LEU A 248 -6.32 -2.11 0.08
N VAL A 249 -6.93 -1.60 -0.99
CA VAL A 249 -6.51 -1.91 -2.36
C VAL A 249 -5.06 -1.48 -2.64
N PRO A 250 -4.62 -0.23 -2.39
CA PRO A 250 -3.24 0.15 -2.65
C PRO A 250 -2.24 -0.52 -1.71
N SER A 251 -2.62 -0.85 -0.46
CA SER A 251 -1.77 -1.60 0.47
C SER A 251 -1.60 -3.06 0.04
N ALA A 252 -2.68 -3.73 -0.36
CA ALA A 252 -2.60 -5.08 -0.93
C ALA A 252 -1.77 -5.08 -2.22
N LEU A 253 -1.97 -4.08 -3.09
CA LEU A 253 -1.22 -3.93 -4.33
C LEU A 253 0.28 -3.70 -4.07
N LEU A 254 0.66 -2.96 -3.03
CA LEU A 254 2.05 -2.80 -2.59
C LEU A 254 2.70 -4.16 -2.33
N THR A 255 2.05 -5.00 -1.55
CA THR A 255 2.55 -6.35 -1.20
C THR A 255 2.57 -7.27 -2.42
N ALA A 256 1.48 -7.30 -3.21
CA ALA A 256 1.38 -8.13 -4.42
C ALA A 256 2.39 -7.71 -5.51
N PHE A 257 2.61 -6.41 -5.69
CA PHE A 257 3.60 -5.88 -6.63
C PHE A 257 5.02 -6.21 -6.17
N THR A 258 5.31 -6.12 -4.87
CA THR A 258 6.58 -6.55 -4.28
C THR A 258 6.85 -8.03 -4.55
N THR A 259 5.84 -8.88 -4.34
CA THR A 259 5.92 -10.31 -4.63
C THR A 259 6.15 -10.55 -6.12
N HIS A 260 5.38 -9.88 -7.00
CA HIS A 260 5.51 -10.02 -8.46
C HIS A 260 6.90 -9.63 -8.97
N ILE A 261 7.46 -8.48 -8.51
CA ILE A 261 8.82 -8.09 -8.90
C ILE A 261 9.84 -9.13 -8.42
N SER A 262 9.71 -9.60 -7.19
CA SER A 262 10.68 -10.51 -6.59
C SER A 262 10.64 -11.92 -7.19
N THR A 263 9.48 -12.36 -7.74
CA THR A 263 9.33 -13.67 -8.39
C THR A 263 9.62 -13.63 -9.87
N ASP A 264 9.16 -12.59 -10.58
CA ASP A 264 9.13 -12.57 -12.04
C ASP A 264 10.22 -11.67 -12.67
N VAL A 265 10.90 -10.83 -11.86
CA VAL A 265 11.88 -9.87 -12.38
C VAL A 265 13.29 -10.15 -11.86
N ALA A 266 13.49 -10.12 -10.56
CA ALA A 266 14.77 -10.41 -9.92
C ALA A 266 14.59 -10.65 -8.41
N SER A 267 15.22 -11.68 -7.87
CA SER A 267 15.30 -11.91 -6.43
C SER A 267 16.49 -11.13 -5.86
N ALA A 268 16.36 -9.80 -5.72
CA ALA A 268 17.37 -9.00 -5.06
C ALA A 268 16.91 -8.55 -3.67
N PRO A 269 17.79 -8.60 -2.65
CA PRO A 269 17.49 -8.04 -1.34
C PRO A 269 17.09 -6.57 -1.46
N LEU A 270 16.11 -6.13 -0.66
CA LEU A 270 15.65 -4.74 -0.60
C LEU A 270 14.89 -4.22 -1.84
N LEU A 271 14.57 -5.06 -2.84
CA LEU A 271 13.70 -4.63 -3.96
C LEU A 271 12.36 -4.05 -3.48
N TRP A 272 11.83 -4.53 -2.35
CA TRP A 272 10.60 -4.03 -1.74
C TRP A 272 10.68 -2.57 -1.27
N VAL A 273 11.88 -2.03 -1.07
CA VAL A 273 12.09 -0.63 -0.70
C VAL A 273 11.55 0.31 -1.77
N LEU A 274 11.70 -0.04 -3.06
CA LEU A 274 11.22 0.77 -4.16
C LEU A 274 9.68 0.91 -4.15
N PRO A 275 8.88 -0.18 -4.14
CA PRO A 275 7.42 -0.07 -4.02
C PRO A 275 6.96 0.69 -2.78
N LEU A 276 7.57 0.44 -1.62
CA LEU A 276 7.21 1.11 -0.38
C LEU A 276 7.57 2.60 -0.41
N SER A 277 8.72 2.98 -1.00
CA SER A 277 9.10 4.39 -1.17
C SER A 277 8.13 5.13 -2.10
N LEU A 278 7.72 4.49 -3.19
CA LEU A 278 6.72 5.04 -4.10
C LEU A 278 5.36 5.18 -3.40
N TYR A 279 4.97 4.20 -2.59
CA TYR A 279 3.75 4.25 -1.79
C TYR A 279 3.74 5.45 -0.84
N LEU A 280 4.82 5.66 -0.07
CA LEU A 280 4.97 6.82 0.82
C LEU A 280 5.01 8.13 0.03
N LEU A 281 5.68 8.15 -1.11
CA LEU A 281 5.75 9.33 -1.97
C LEU A 281 4.35 9.76 -2.45
N THR A 282 3.43 8.81 -2.70
CA THR A 282 2.06 9.18 -3.05
C THR A 282 1.34 9.95 -1.94
N PHE A 283 1.56 9.61 -0.67
CA PHE A 283 1.04 10.40 0.46
C PHE A 283 1.65 11.80 0.50
N VAL A 284 2.96 11.91 0.32
CA VAL A 284 3.64 13.22 0.28
C VAL A 284 3.07 14.10 -0.84
N ILE A 285 2.79 13.52 -2.01
CA ILE A 285 2.24 14.25 -3.16
C ILE A 285 0.79 14.65 -2.94
N VAL A 286 -0.02 13.75 -2.39
CA VAL A 286 -1.47 13.94 -2.26
C VAL A 286 -1.84 14.87 -1.11
N PHE A 287 -1.12 14.78 0.03
CA PHE A 287 -1.44 15.56 1.23
C PHE A 287 -0.86 16.98 1.23
N ARG A 288 -0.56 17.52 0.05
CA ARG A 288 -0.19 18.93 -0.16
C ARG A 288 -1.42 19.81 -0.30
N GLU A 289 -1.31 21.07 0.13
CA GLU A 289 -2.38 22.07 -0.02
C GLU A 289 -2.79 22.28 -1.49
N ARG A 290 -1.80 22.26 -2.41
CA ARG A 290 -2.05 22.39 -3.85
C ARG A 290 -1.76 21.08 -4.55
N ALA A 291 -2.75 20.60 -5.30
CA ALA A 291 -2.61 19.39 -6.12
C ALA A 291 -1.56 19.60 -7.22
N LEU A 292 -0.53 18.73 -7.26
CA LEU A 292 0.51 18.76 -8.30
C LEU A 292 -0.01 18.30 -9.66
N ILE A 293 -0.94 17.32 -9.65
CA ILE A 293 -1.47 16.67 -10.85
C ILE A 293 -2.99 16.89 -10.88
N PRO A 294 -3.54 17.48 -11.96
CA PRO A 294 -4.99 17.59 -12.13
C PRO A 294 -5.66 16.21 -12.13
N MET A 295 -6.78 16.06 -11.44
CA MET A 295 -7.48 14.77 -11.31
C MET A 295 -7.77 14.10 -12.66
N ARG A 296 -8.19 14.87 -13.67
CA ARG A 296 -8.47 14.33 -15.01
C ARG A 296 -7.24 13.68 -15.65
N MET A 297 -6.07 14.32 -15.53
CA MET A 297 -4.81 13.79 -16.04
C MET A 297 -4.39 12.54 -15.28
N LEU A 298 -4.51 12.54 -13.94
CA LEU A 298 -4.20 11.39 -13.11
C LEU A 298 -5.08 10.18 -13.48
N LEU A 299 -6.39 10.39 -13.67
CA LEU A 299 -7.32 9.34 -14.09
C LEU A 299 -7.02 8.79 -15.49
N ALA A 300 -6.56 9.63 -16.42
CA ALA A 300 -6.15 9.19 -17.76
C ALA A 300 -4.86 8.37 -17.71
N LEU A 301 -3.86 8.82 -16.96
CA LEU A 301 -2.59 8.09 -16.75
C LEU A 301 -2.82 6.74 -16.08
N HIS A 302 -3.66 6.70 -15.04
CA HIS A 302 -4.02 5.47 -14.36
C HIS A 302 -4.72 4.49 -15.31
N LEU A 303 -5.69 4.94 -16.10
CA LEU A 303 -6.38 4.11 -17.07
C LEU A 303 -5.40 3.51 -18.09
N ALA A 304 -4.55 4.34 -18.68
CA ALA A 304 -3.55 3.87 -19.64
C ALA A 304 -2.59 2.85 -19.01
N ALA A 305 -2.11 3.12 -17.78
CA ALA A 305 -1.21 2.22 -17.08
C ALA A 305 -1.85 0.85 -16.76
N VAL A 306 -3.12 0.82 -16.30
CA VAL A 306 -3.86 -0.42 -16.03
C VAL A 306 -4.08 -1.22 -17.32
N VAL A 307 -4.47 -0.55 -18.42
CA VAL A 307 -4.64 -1.20 -19.73
C VAL A 307 -3.33 -1.84 -20.18
N VAL A 308 -2.22 -1.10 -20.15
CA VAL A 308 -0.91 -1.61 -20.59
C VAL A 308 -0.47 -2.78 -19.72
N ALA A 309 -0.64 -2.68 -18.40
CA ALA A 309 -0.24 -3.75 -17.47
C ALA A 309 -1.05 -5.03 -17.68
N LEU A 310 -2.38 -4.95 -17.79
CA LEU A 310 -3.24 -6.12 -18.00
C LEU A 310 -3.02 -6.75 -19.41
N LEU A 311 -2.80 -5.92 -20.44
CA LEU A 311 -2.41 -6.41 -21.77
C LEU A 311 -1.08 -7.15 -21.72
N GLN A 312 -0.10 -6.61 -21.00
CA GLN A 312 1.21 -7.25 -20.87
C GLN A 312 1.13 -8.60 -20.12
N LEU A 313 0.32 -8.67 -19.06
CA LEU A 313 0.11 -9.90 -18.31
C LEU A 313 -0.65 -10.98 -19.10
N SER A 314 -1.43 -10.58 -20.10
CA SER A 314 -2.20 -11.50 -20.96
C SER A 314 -1.41 -12.05 -22.15
N GLN A 315 -0.21 -11.54 -22.45
CA GLN A 315 0.58 -11.96 -23.61
C GLN A 315 1.36 -13.24 -23.38
N THR A 316 1.53 -14.02 -24.44
CA THR A 316 2.35 -15.25 -24.45
C THR A 316 3.84 -15.00 -24.35
N ARG A 317 4.30 -13.84 -24.81
CA ARG A 317 5.71 -13.42 -24.77
C ARG A 317 5.81 -12.18 -23.90
N HIS A 318 6.52 -12.28 -22.80
CA HIS A 318 6.81 -11.10 -21.99
C HIS A 318 7.76 -10.18 -22.75
N GLY A 319 7.42 -8.90 -22.83
CA GLY A 319 8.38 -7.84 -23.16
C GLY A 319 9.58 -7.96 -22.21
N GLY A 320 10.77 -7.51 -22.62
CA GLY A 320 11.96 -7.62 -21.80
C GLY A 320 11.71 -7.14 -20.35
N TRP A 321 12.43 -7.69 -19.39
CA TRP A 321 12.27 -7.43 -17.94
C TRP A 321 12.21 -5.93 -17.59
N VAL A 322 12.92 -5.08 -18.34
CA VAL A 322 12.92 -3.62 -18.15
C VAL A 322 11.53 -3.02 -18.40
N ILE A 323 10.90 -3.40 -19.52
CA ILE A 323 9.57 -2.89 -19.90
C ILE A 323 8.53 -3.35 -18.88
N SER A 324 8.59 -4.62 -18.43
CA SER A 324 7.71 -5.16 -17.40
C SER A 324 7.85 -4.42 -16.08
N SER A 325 9.08 -4.14 -15.66
CA SER A 325 9.37 -3.39 -14.43
C SER A 325 8.85 -1.96 -14.49
N LEU A 326 9.13 -1.25 -15.59
CA LEU A 326 8.68 0.15 -15.76
C LEU A 326 7.14 0.24 -15.82
N THR A 327 6.49 -0.69 -16.50
CA THR A 327 5.02 -0.77 -16.53
C THR A 327 4.46 -1.05 -15.14
N GLY A 328 5.05 -2.02 -14.42
CA GLY A 328 4.66 -2.36 -13.06
C GLY A 328 4.79 -1.16 -12.11
N VAL A 329 5.91 -0.44 -12.15
CA VAL A 329 6.13 0.79 -11.37
C VAL A 329 5.10 1.86 -11.72
N ALA A 330 4.87 2.10 -13.01
CA ALA A 330 3.93 3.13 -13.48
C ALA A 330 2.49 2.83 -13.07
N VAL A 331 2.03 1.58 -13.22
CA VAL A 331 0.67 1.20 -12.83
C VAL A 331 0.50 1.20 -11.31
N PHE A 332 1.48 0.71 -10.55
CA PHE A 332 1.45 0.74 -9.09
C PHE A 332 1.35 2.19 -8.57
N PHE A 333 2.25 3.07 -9.04
CA PHE A 333 2.32 4.45 -8.59
C PHE A 333 1.06 5.25 -8.94
N THR A 334 0.56 5.14 -10.17
CA THR A 334 -0.67 5.84 -10.58
C THR A 334 -1.89 5.30 -9.86
N SER A 335 -1.99 3.99 -9.60
CA SER A 335 -3.06 3.35 -8.84
C SER A 335 -3.09 3.83 -7.39
N ALA A 336 -1.93 3.84 -6.73
CA ALA A 336 -1.81 4.34 -5.35
C ALA A 336 -2.14 5.84 -5.27
N LEU A 337 -1.68 6.65 -6.25
CA LEU A 337 -2.03 8.07 -6.33
C LEU A 337 -3.53 8.31 -6.45
N VAL A 338 -4.24 7.55 -7.32
CA VAL A 338 -5.71 7.66 -7.47
C VAL A 338 -6.42 7.31 -6.18
N ALA A 339 -6.06 6.17 -5.56
CA ALA A 339 -6.68 5.73 -4.33
C ALA A 339 -6.46 6.73 -3.17
N HIS A 340 -5.21 7.17 -2.96
CA HIS A 340 -4.89 8.14 -1.91
C HIS A 340 -5.48 9.52 -2.19
N ARG A 341 -5.57 9.96 -3.45
CA ARG A 341 -6.25 11.21 -3.80
C ARG A 341 -7.75 11.14 -3.52
N THR A 342 -8.41 10.06 -3.91
CA THR A 342 -9.83 9.83 -3.60
C THR A 342 -10.05 9.79 -2.10
N LEU A 343 -9.16 9.13 -1.36
CA LEU A 343 -9.19 9.07 0.10
C LEU A 343 -9.03 10.46 0.74
N TYR A 344 -8.08 11.26 0.25
CA TYR A 344 -7.86 12.64 0.72
C TYR A 344 -9.08 13.52 0.49
N ASP A 345 -9.72 13.40 -0.67
CA ASP A 345 -10.93 14.18 -1.01
C ASP A 345 -12.14 13.77 -0.13
N LEU A 346 -12.13 12.55 0.43
CA LEU A 346 -13.14 12.03 1.35
C LEU A 346 -12.79 12.21 2.83
N ARG A 347 -11.70 12.93 3.16
CA ARG A 347 -11.29 13.12 4.57
C ARG A 347 -12.37 13.83 5.38
N PRO A 348 -12.51 13.51 6.66
CA PRO A 348 -13.48 14.15 7.55
C PRO A 348 -12.97 15.49 8.10
N ALA A 349 -13.84 16.18 8.84
CA ALA A 349 -13.44 17.34 9.63
C ALA A 349 -12.35 16.97 10.66
N PRO A 350 -11.47 17.93 11.07
CA PRO A 350 -10.32 17.68 11.95
C PRO A 350 -10.63 16.93 13.25
N ARG A 351 -11.82 17.10 13.82
CA ARG A 351 -12.24 16.39 15.05
C ARG A 351 -12.33 14.87 14.89
N TYR A 352 -12.51 14.36 13.66
CA TYR A 352 -12.58 12.93 13.37
C TYR A 352 -11.28 12.38 12.75
N LEU A 353 -10.19 13.15 12.80
CA LEU A 353 -8.94 12.79 12.15
C LEU A 353 -8.31 11.51 12.69
N THR A 354 -8.34 11.31 14.01
CA THR A 354 -7.81 10.09 14.67
C THR A 354 -8.63 8.86 14.28
N GLU A 355 -9.95 8.99 14.18
CA GLU A 355 -10.83 7.94 13.67
C GLU A 355 -10.53 7.62 12.21
N PHE A 356 -10.32 8.64 11.39
CA PHE A 356 -9.95 8.46 9.98
C PHE A 356 -8.65 7.67 9.81
N TYR A 357 -7.60 8.01 10.56
CA TYR A 357 -6.34 7.28 10.52
C TYR A 357 -6.46 5.84 11.03
N LEU A 358 -7.33 5.58 11.99
CA LEU A 358 -7.62 4.23 12.46
C LEU A 358 -8.23 3.36 11.35
N TRP A 359 -9.27 3.87 10.65
CA TRP A 359 -9.89 3.16 9.53
C TRP A 359 -8.94 2.98 8.34
N LEU A 360 -8.09 3.97 8.08
CA LEU A 360 -7.02 3.90 7.08
C LEU A 360 -6.02 2.78 7.40
N SER A 361 -5.54 2.73 8.65
CA SER A 361 -4.61 1.68 9.10
C SER A 361 -5.25 0.30 9.07
N LEU A 362 -6.53 0.18 9.45
CA LEU A 362 -7.28 -1.07 9.33
C LEU A 362 -7.34 -1.55 7.88
N GLY A 363 -7.65 -0.66 6.93
CA GLY A 363 -7.61 -0.97 5.51
C GLY A 363 -6.23 -1.44 5.05
N GLY A 364 -5.17 -0.76 5.50
CA GLY A 364 -3.78 -1.15 5.25
C GLY A 364 -3.47 -2.56 5.70
N VAL A 365 -3.80 -2.89 6.97
CA VAL A 365 -3.60 -4.24 7.54
C VAL A 365 -4.39 -5.30 6.80
N LEU A 366 -5.66 -5.05 6.49
CA LEU A 366 -6.49 -5.99 5.75
C LEU A 366 -5.93 -6.26 4.34
N GLY A 367 -5.38 -5.23 3.68
CA GLY A 367 -4.70 -5.36 2.40
C GLY A 367 -3.43 -6.20 2.48
N GLY A 368 -2.57 -5.92 3.47
CA GLY A 368 -1.37 -6.71 3.72
C GLY A 368 -1.67 -8.16 4.07
N LEU A 369 -2.65 -8.39 4.95
CA LEU A 369 -3.11 -9.72 5.35
C LEU A 369 -3.65 -10.52 4.16
N PHE A 370 -4.45 -9.88 3.30
CA PHE A 370 -4.93 -10.50 2.07
C PHE A 370 -3.77 -10.93 1.17
N ALA A 371 -2.86 -10.03 0.84
CA ALA A 371 -1.81 -10.31 -0.15
C ALA A 371 -0.69 -11.21 0.41
N ALA A 372 -0.35 -11.08 1.72
CA ALA A 372 0.75 -11.84 2.31
C ALA A 372 0.36 -13.24 2.83
N LEU A 373 -0.87 -13.41 3.36
CA LEU A 373 -1.26 -14.62 4.08
C LEU A 373 -2.43 -15.36 3.42
N ILE A 374 -3.42 -14.64 2.87
CA ILE A 374 -4.63 -15.26 2.33
C ILE A 374 -4.41 -15.65 0.85
N ALA A 375 -3.93 -14.74 0.02
CA ALA A 375 -3.74 -14.96 -1.41
C ALA A 375 -2.81 -16.16 -1.72
N PRO A 376 -1.67 -16.37 -1.01
CA PRO A 376 -0.83 -17.54 -1.24
C PRO A 376 -1.50 -18.89 -0.96
N LYS A 377 -2.55 -18.90 -0.13
CA LYS A 377 -3.34 -20.13 0.16
C LYS A 377 -4.53 -20.32 -0.77
N LEU A 378 -5.01 -19.23 -1.38
CA LEU A 378 -6.15 -19.27 -2.31
C LEU A 378 -5.71 -19.52 -3.75
N PHE A 379 -4.55 -19.01 -4.14
CA PHE A 379 -4.08 -19.00 -5.51
C PHE A 379 -2.80 -19.82 -5.66
N SER A 380 -2.77 -20.66 -6.67
CA SER A 380 -1.57 -21.42 -7.05
C SER A 380 -0.48 -20.57 -7.70
N GLU A 381 -0.82 -19.36 -8.15
CA GLU A 381 0.08 -18.37 -8.75
C GLU A 381 -0.15 -16.98 -8.12
N VAL A 382 0.56 -15.95 -8.59
CA VAL A 382 0.42 -14.56 -8.09
C VAL A 382 -0.78 -13.87 -8.75
N PHE A 383 -1.98 -14.49 -8.69
CA PHE A 383 -3.20 -13.94 -9.29
C PHE A 383 -3.77 -12.74 -8.53
N GLU A 384 -3.34 -12.55 -7.29
CA GLU A 384 -3.69 -11.34 -6.52
C GLU A 384 -3.17 -10.05 -7.19
N TYR A 385 -2.06 -10.10 -7.93
CA TYR A 385 -1.53 -8.91 -8.58
C TYR A 385 -2.45 -8.39 -9.70
N PRO A 386 -2.82 -9.17 -10.73
CA PRO A 386 -3.79 -8.72 -11.73
C PRO A 386 -5.19 -8.45 -11.15
N LEU A 387 -5.63 -9.17 -10.10
CA LEU A 387 -6.88 -8.89 -9.40
C LEU A 387 -6.87 -7.49 -8.80
N LEU A 388 -5.81 -7.16 -8.07
CA LEU A 388 -5.68 -5.86 -7.42
C LEU A 388 -5.54 -4.72 -8.43
N LEU A 389 -4.87 -4.95 -9.55
CA LEU A 389 -4.85 -3.98 -10.66
C LEU A 389 -6.26 -3.68 -11.17
N ALA A 390 -7.10 -4.70 -11.35
CA ALA A 390 -8.51 -4.49 -11.73
C ALA A 390 -9.29 -3.74 -10.63
N LEU A 391 -9.08 -4.10 -9.36
CA LEU A 391 -9.74 -3.46 -8.22
C LEU A 391 -9.33 -2.00 -8.02
N THR A 392 -8.15 -1.56 -8.50
CA THR A 392 -7.78 -0.13 -8.47
C THR A 392 -8.74 0.74 -9.25
N MET A 393 -9.42 0.20 -10.27
CA MET A 393 -10.45 0.92 -11.00
C MET A 393 -11.69 1.21 -10.14
N ALA A 394 -11.96 0.41 -9.11
CA ALA A 394 -13.00 0.69 -8.11
C ALA A 394 -12.61 1.81 -7.13
N CYS A 395 -11.31 2.15 -7.02
CA CYS A 395 -10.83 3.27 -6.20
C CYS A 395 -11.04 4.64 -6.88
N ARG A 396 -11.48 4.69 -8.13
CA ARG A 396 -11.75 5.94 -8.86
C ARG A 396 -12.96 6.66 -8.25
N PRO A 397 -12.98 8.00 -8.23
CA PRO A 397 -14.12 8.76 -7.73
C PRO A 397 -15.42 8.34 -8.40
N GLY A 398 -16.42 8.01 -7.62
CA GLY A 398 -17.75 7.60 -8.12
C GLY A 398 -17.86 6.17 -8.64
N ALA A 399 -16.81 5.36 -8.60
CA ALA A 399 -16.85 3.97 -9.11
C ALA A 399 -17.85 3.08 -8.36
N LEU A 400 -18.04 3.30 -7.07
CA LEU A 400 -18.99 2.54 -6.23
C LEU A 400 -20.33 3.27 -6.04
N ASN A 401 -20.52 4.46 -6.63
CA ASN A 401 -21.74 5.24 -6.51
C ASN A 401 -22.80 4.77 -7.55
N VAL A 402 -23.19 3.51 -7.47
CA VAL A 402 -24.27 2.96 -8.29
C VAL A 402 -25.57 3.04 -7.49
N SER A 403 -26.49 3.90 -7.90
CA SER A 403 -27.82 3.96 -7.29
C SER A 403 -28.67 2.79 -7.76
N ILE A 404 -29.21 2.01 -6.81
CA ILE A 404 -30.16 0.92 -7.09
C ILE A 404 -31.40 1.44 -7.84
N ARG A 405 -31.72 2.73 -7.70
CA ARG A 405 -32.83 3.37 -8.41
C ARG A 405 -32.55 3.67 -9.89
N ASN A 406 -31.27 3.68 -10.30
CA ASN A 406 -30.91 3.90 -11.72
C ASN A 406 -30.91 2.56 -12.47
N ARG A 407 -32.14 2.16 -12.91
CA ARG A 407 -32.34 0.89 -13.61
C ARG A 407 -31.55 0.79 -14.92
N ASP A 408 -31.41 1.90 -15.65
CA ASP A 408 -30.69 1.92 -16.92
C ASP A 408 -29.18 1.63 -16.72
N GLU A 409 -28.57 2.20 -15.68
CA GLU A 409 -27.17 1.93 -15.39
C GLU A 409 -26.96 0.49 -14.89
N LEU A 410 -27.87 -0.01 -14.06
CA LEU A 410 -27.85 -1.42 -13.62
C LEU A 410 -28.01 -2.39 -14.79
N LEU A 411 -28.93 -2.11 -15.72
CA LEU A 411 -29.12 -2.91 -16.92
C LEU A 411 -27.84 -2.91 -17.79
N ARG A 412 -27.22 -1.74 -17.98
CA ARG A 412 -25.96 -1.64 -18.75
C ARG A 412 -24.83 -2.40 -18.08
N LEU A 413 -24.66 -2.30 -16.76
CA LEU A 413 -23.67 -3.07 -16.01
C LEU A 413 -23.94 -4.58 -16.15
N TRP A 414 -25.21 -4.99 -16.01
CA TRP A 414 -25.60 -6.38 -16.22
C TRP A 414 -25.28 -6.87 -17.64
N LEU A 415 -25.64 -6.09 -18.67
CA LEU A 415 -25.34 -6.43 -20.07
C LEU A 415 -23.84 -6.53 -20.33
N ILE A 416 -23.03 -5.60 -19.83
CA ILE A 416 -21.56 -5.64 -19.96
C ILE A 416 -21.02 -6.89 -19.27
N GLY A 417 -21.48 -7.19 -18.04
CA GLY A 417 -21.04 -8.37 -17.29
C GLY A 417 -21.43 -9.67 -17.99
N ALA A 418 -22.70 -9.81 -18.38
CA ALA A 418 -23.20 -11.02 -19.05
C ALA A 418 -22.53 -11.25 -20.42
N SER A 419 -22.44 -10.21 -21.26
CA SER A 419 -21.79 -10.32 -22.56
C SER A 419 -20.30 -10.59 -22.44
N GLY A 420 -19.62 -9.99 -21.42
CA GLY A 420 -18.22 -10.22 -21.15
C GLY A 420 -17.93 -11.66 -20.69
N LEU A 421 -18.75 -12.21 -19.80
CA LEU A 421 -18.63 -13.62 -19.36
C LEU A 421 -18.93 -14.60 -20.51
N LEU A 422 -19.93 -14.31 -21.33
CA LEU A 422 -20.20 -15.08 -22.54
C LEU A 422 -19.03 -15.04 -23.51
N ALA A 423 -18.40 -13.87 -23.70
CA ALA A 423 -17.24 -13.73 -24.56
C ALA A 423 -16.04 -14.53 -24.01
N LEU A 424 -15.79 -14.51 -22.70
CA LEU A 424 -14.73 -15.29 -22.04
C LEU A 424 -14.88 -16.80 -22.27
N TYR A 425 -16.12 -17.29 -22.33
CA TYR A 425 -16.39 -18.70 -22.56
C TYR A 425 -16.38 -19.06 -24.05
N TRP A 426 -17.15 -18.33 -24.88
CA TRP A 426 -17.41 -18.70 -26.27
C TRP A 426 -16.30 -18.32 -27.24
N VAL A 427 -15.59 -17.20 -27.02
CA VAL A 427 -14.54 -16.77 -27.97
C VAL A 427 -13.42 -17.80 -28.09
N PRO A 428 -12.86 -18.37 -27.00
CA PRO A 428 -11.86 -19.44 -27.11
C PRO A 428 -12.41 -20.71 -27.81
N VAL A 429 -13.64 -21.11 -27.48
CA VAL A 429 -14.28 -22.27 -28.09
C VAL A 429 -14.44 -22.08 -29.60
N LEU A 430 -14.94 -20.92 -30.02
CA LEU A 430 -15.13 -20.60 -31.43
C LEU A 430 -13.80 -20.48 -32.20
N LEU A 431 -12.79 -19.85 -31.59
CA LEU A 431 -11.46 -19.72 -32.18
C LEU A 431 -10.77 -21.08 -32.32
N GLY A 432 -10.94 -21.97 -31.33
CA GLY A 432 -10.38 -23.33 -31.38
C GLY A 432 -11.07 -24.25 -32.41
N GLN A 433 -12.30 -23.91 -32.82
CA GLN A 433 -13.07 -24.68 -33.81
C GLN A 433 -12.98 -24.10 -35.23
N LEU A 434 -12.23 -22.99 -35.46
CA LEU A 434 -12.07 -22.44 -36.80
C LEU A 434 -11.38 -23.47 -37.72
N PRO A 435 -12.04 -23.85 -38.81
CA PRO A 435 -11.44 -24.80 -39.74
C PRO A 435 -10.20 -24.18 -40.36
N THR A 436 -9.08 -24.90 -40.28
CA THR A 436 -7.78 -24.50 -40.83
C THR A 436 -7.65 -24.86 -42.32
N SER A 437 -8.58 -25.67 -42.86
CA SER A 437 -8.57 -26.13 -44.27
C SER A 437 -10.02 -26.23 -44.78
N GLY A 438 -10.21 -25.92 -46.07
CA GLY A 438 -11.50 -26.09 -46.74
C GLY A 438 -12.37 -24.84 -46.91
N LEU A 439 -12.00 -23.69 -46.37
CA LEU A 439 -12.65 -22.42 -46.63
C LEU A 439 -11.89 -21.68 -47.73
N GLU A 440 -12.57 -21.43 -48.88
CA GLU A 440 -12.02 -20.66 -49.99
C GLU A 440 -12.50 -19.20 -49.98
N GLY A 441 -11.74 -18.29 -50.60
CA GLY A 441 -12.09 -16.87 -50.74
C GLY A 441 -11.94 -16.05 -49.46
N LEU A 442 -12.76 -15.02 -49.35
CA LEU A 442 -12.68 -14.01 -48.26
C LEU A 442 -12.75 -14.63 -46.84
N TRP A 443 -13.54 -15.68 -46.67
CA TRP A 443 -13.71 -16.37 -45.38
C TRP A 443 -12.50 -17.19 -44.99
N GLY A 444 -11.85 -17.83 -45.97
CA GLY A 444 -10.59 -18.54 -45.74
C GLY A 444 -9.45 -17.59 -45.37
N ASP A 445 -9.34 -16.46 -46.06
CA ASP A 445 -8.36 -15.42 -45.73
C ASP A 445 -8.60 -14.82 -44.31
N LEU A 446 -9.85 -14.58 -43.94
CA LEU A 446 -10.20 -14.07 -42.61
C LEU A 446 -9.88 -15.09 -41.52
N ALA A 447 -10.23 -16.37 -41.70
CA ALA A 447 -9.92 -17.44 -40.76
C ALA A 447 -8.40 -17.60 -40.58
N ASN A 448 -7.63 -17.58 -41.66
CA ASN A 448 -6.19 -17.65 -41.62
C ASN A 448 -5.55 -16.43 -40.94
N ARG A 449 -6.10 -15.23 -41.13
CA ARG A 449 -5.62 -14.02 -40.41
C ARG A 449 -5.93 -14.12 -38.90
N LEU A 450 -7.13 -14.55 -38.54
CA LEU A 450 -7.54 -14.76 -37.15
C LEU A 450 -6.66 -15.81 -36.46
N ASN A 451 -6.42 -16.97 -37.11
CA ASN A 451 -5.55 -18.00 -36.58
C ASN A 451 -4.10 -17.51 -36.40
N ARG A 452 -3.57 -16.70 -37.34
CA ARG A 452 -2.25 -16.08 -37.19
C ARG A 452 -2.20 -15.10 -36.01
N LEU A 453 -3.28 -14.32 -35.77
CA LEU A 453 -3.38 -13.41 -34.63
C LEU A 453 -3.45 -14.19 -33.32
N VAL A 454 -4.29 -15.25 -33.24
CA VAL A 454 -4.40 -16.11 -32.06
C VAL A 454 -3.07 -16.78 -31.74
N ASN A 455 -2.40 -17.37 -32.75
CA ASN A 455 -1.11 -18.02 -32.57
C ASN A 455 0.01 -17.04 -32.15
N ARG A 456 -0.09 -15.78 -32.58
CA ARG A 456 0.89 -14.74 -32.25
C ARG A 456 0.67 -14.11 -30.88
N TRP A 457 -0.56 -13.80 -30.50
CA TRP A 457 -0.90 -13.00 -29.33
C TRP A 457 -1.54 -13.80 -28.19
N GLY A 458 -2.19 -14.92 -28.52
CA GLY A 458 -3.02 -15.69 -27.59
C GLY A 458 -4.44 -15.13 -27.45
N GLU A 459 -5.36 -15.97 -27.03
CA GLU A 459 -6.78 -15.66 -26.86
C GLU A 459 -6.99 -14.61 -25.75
N ALA A 460 -6.26 -14.77 -24.63
CA ALA A 460 -6.30 -13.84 -23.51
C ALA A 460 -5.94 -12.40 -23.93
N ALA A 461 -4.91 -12.24 -24.74
CA ALA A 461 -4.48 -10.92 -25.20
C ALA A 461 -5.49 -10.27 -26.14
N LEU A 462 -6.11 -11.04 -27.03
CA LEU A 462 -7.15 -10.53 -27.93
C LEU A 462 -8.40 -10.07 -27.18
N LEU A 463 -8.87 -10.86 -26.21
CA LEU A 463 -10.00 -10.48 -25.35
C LEU A 463 -9.66 -9.29 -24.47
N THR A 464 -8.46 -9.26 -23.87
CA THR A 464 -8.01 -8.13 -23.06
C THR A 464 -7.91 -6.86 -23.91
N LEU A 465 -7.48 -6.95 -25.17
CA LEU A 465 -7.47 -5.83 -26.10
C LEU A 465 -8.88 -5.32 -26.40
N ALA A 466 -9.84 -6.22 -26.67
CA ALA A 466 -11.24 -5.84 -26.88
C ALA A 466 -11.84 -5.14 -25.65
N PHE A 467 -11.63 -5.70 -24.46
CA PHE A 467 -12.04 -5.07 -23.21
C PHE A 467 -11.33 -3.73 -22.96
N SER A 468 -10.09 -3.57 -23.41
CA SER A 468 -9.36 -2.29 -23.32
C SER A 468 -10.04 -1.19 -24.12
N VAL A 469 -10.53 -1.51 -25.33
CA VAL A 469 -11.30 -0.57 -26.14
C VAL A 469 -12.59 -0.16 -25.42
N LEU A 470 -13.34 -1.13 -24.87
CA LEU A 470 -14.55 -0.86 -24.08
C LEU A 470 -14.25 -0.02 -22.83
N LEU A 471 -13.12 -0.28 -22.18
CA LEU A 471 -12.65 0.47 -21.02
C LEU A 471 -12.38 1.93 -21.37
N LEU A 472 -11.72 2.19 -22.49
CA LEU A 472 -11.45 3.54 -23.01
C LEU A 472 -12.74 4.27 -23.39
N LEU A 473 -13.68 3.60 -24.06
CA LEU A 473 -14.99 4.16 -24.41
C LEU A 473 -15.82 4.50 -23.15
N SER A 474 -15.56 3.80 -22.05
CA SER A 474 -16.25 4.01 -20.77
C SER A 474 -15.56 5.06 -19.87
N PHE A 475 -14.66 5.91 -20.38
CA PHE A 475 -13.83 6.85 -19.59
C PHE A 475 -14.63 7.71 -18.61
N ARG A 476 -15.86 8.10 -18.95
CA ARG A 476 -16.72 8.94 -18.12
C ARG A 476 -17.63 8.15 -17.16
N HIS A 477 -17.55 6.81 -17.17
CA HIS A 477 -18.41 5.93 -16.39
C HIS A 477 -17.59 5.00 -15.47
N PRO A 478 -17.11 5.49 -14.30
CA PRO A 478 -16.25 4.72 -13.42
C PRO A 478 -16.78 3.33 -13.01
N PRO A 479 -18.10 3.12 -12.74
CA PRO A 479 -18.62 1.79 -12.43
C PRO A 479 -18.44 0.77 -13.57
N ARG A 480 -18.63 1.21 -14.81
CA ARG A 480 -18.42 0.34 -15.98
C ARG A 480 -16.94 -0.01 -16.15
N GLN A 481 -16.05 0.95 -15.88
CA GLN A 481 -14.62 0.72 -15.93
C GLN A 481 -14.17 -0.35 -14.91
N ALA A 482 -14.67 -0.29 -13.68
CA ALA A 482 -14.36 -1.27 -12.66
C ALA A 482 -14.80 -2.69 -13.08
N LEU A 483 -16.00 -2.81 -13.65
CA LEU A 483 -16.51 -4.09 -14.15
C LEU A 483 -15.70 -4.62 -15.34
N ILE A 484 -15.38 -3.77 -16.32
CA ILE A 484 -14.59 -4.17 -17.51
C ILE A 484 -13.18 -4.59 -17.09
N ALA A 485 -12.54 -3.88 -16.16
CA ALA A 485 -11.24 -4.27 -15.63
C ALA A 485 -11.27 -5.63 -14.94
N LEU A 486 -12.36 -5.95 -14.24
CA LEU A 486 -12.56 -7.29 -13.66
C LEU A 486 -12.70 -8.36 -14.74
N LEU A 487 -13.39 -8.09 -15.86
CA LEU A 487 -13.45 -8.99 -17.01
C LEU A 487 -12.07 -9.19 -17.65
N MET A 488 -11.25 -8.13 -17.72
CA MET A 488 -9.85 -8.24 -18.19
C MET A 488 -9.02 -9.13 -17.25
N PHE A 489 -9.18 -8.98 -15.95
CA PHE A 489 -8.56 -9.88 -14.97
C PHE A 489 -8.97 -11.34 -15.19
N LEU A 490 -10.26 -11.61 -15.37
CA LEU A 490 -10.76 -12.95 -15.64
C LEU A 490 -10.19 -13.52 -16.94
N ALA A 491 -10.03 -12.70 -18.00
CA ALA A 491 -9.38 -13.13 -19.23
C ALA A 491 -7.92 -13.56 -19.00
N VAL A 492 -7.17 -12.81 -18.18
CA VAL A 492 -5.78 -13.13 -17.84
C VAL A 492 -5.66 -14.45 -17.06
N VAL A 493 -6.60 -14.73 -16.14
CA VAL A 493 -6.54 -15.89 -15.25
C VAL A 493 -7.12 -17.14 -15.89
N MET A 494 -8.26 -17.01 -16.59
CA MET A 494 -8.98 -18.17 -17.15
C MET A 494 -8.39 -18.68 -18.46
N LEU A 495 -7.60 -17.86 -19.16
CA LEU A 495 -7.01 -18.19 -20.45
C LEU A 495 -5.48 -18.14 -20.38
N PRO A 496 -4.84 -19.04 -19.62
CA PRO A 496 -3.39 -19.03 -19.49
C PRO A 496 -2.73 -19.32 -20.84
N SER A 497 -1.72 -18.57 -21.18
CA SER A 497 -1.03 -18.63 -22.46
C SER A 497 0.47 -18.90 -22.30
N GLY A 498 1.07 -19.61 -23.27
CA GLY A 498 2.52 -19.79 -23.35
C GLY A 498 3.14 -20.50 -22.15
N VAL A 499 4.17 -19.87 -21.56
CA VAL A 499 4.96 -20.39 -20.42
C VAL A 499 4.12 -20.64 -19.15
N LYS A 500 2.92 -20.04 -19.04
CA LYS A 500 2.00 -20.25 -17.92
C LYS A 500 1.10 -21.48 -18.06
N ARG A 501 1.25 -22.27 -19.14
CA ARG A 501 0.58 -23.57 -19.26
C ARG A 501 1.35 -24.60 -18.44
N GLY A 502 0.62 -25.39 -17.66
CA GLY A 502 1.17 -26.42 -16.78
C GLY A 502 0.64 -26.31 -15.35
N GLU A 503 1.00 -27.28 -14.52
CA GLU A 503 0.61 -27.30 -13.13
C GLU A 503 1.52 -26.36 -12.31
N ALA A 504 0.92 -25.43 -11.60
CA ALA A 504 1.64 -24.52 -10.71
C ALA A 504 1.28 -24.84 -9.25
N GLN A 505 2.30 -24.87 -8.41
CA GLN A 505 2.18 -25.01 -6.95
C GLN A 505 2.89 -23.86 -6.26
N ARG A 506 2.18 -23.19 -5.38
CA ARG A 506 2.72 -22.08 -4.58
C ARG A 506 3.04 -22.54 -3.17
N SER A 507 4.23 -22.16 -2.70
CA SER A 507 4.68 -22.37 -1.33
C SER A 507 5.15 -21.05 -0.72
N TYR A 508 5.58 -21.07 0.54
CA TYR A 508 6.24 -19.93 1.19
C TYR A 508 7.49 -19.47 0.41
N PHE A 509 8.21 -20.38 -0.24
CA PHE A 509 9.46 -20.08 -0.93
C PHE A 509 9.28 -19.57 -2.36
N GLY A 510 8.10 -19.68 -2.93
CA GLY A 510 7.79 -19.20 -4.29
C GLY A 510 6.79 -20.06 -5.04
N VAL A 511 6.74 -19.87 -6.35
CA VAL A 511 5.85 -20.60 -7.27
C VAL A 511 6.68 -21.57 -8.12
N TYR A 512 6.39 -22.84 -8.00
CA TYR A 512 6.95 -23.90 -8.82
C TYR A 512 5.95 -24.26 -9.90
N ARG A 513 6.46 -24.53 -11.11
CA ARG A 513 5.63 -24.94 -12.24
C ARG A 513 6.27 -26.09 -12.98
N VAL A 514 5.45 -27.08 -13.30
CA VAL A 514 5.81 -28.18 -14.19
C VAL A 514 5.00 -28.03 -15.47
N ALA A 515 5.69 -27.90 -16.61
CA ALA A 515 5.08 -27.79 -17.91
C ALA A 515 5.76 -28.77 -18.89
N LEU A 516 5.03 -29.21 -19.92
CA LEU A 516 5.62 -29.97 -21.02
C LEU A 516 6.39 -29.00 -21.94
N SER A 517 7.52 -29.46 -22.43
CA SER A 517 8.27 -28.79 -23.50
C SER A 517 7.40 -28.64 -24.77
N SER A 518 7.79 -27.75 -25.70
CA SER A 518 7.02 -27.49 -26.91
C SER A 518 6.92 -28.70 -27.85
N ASP A 519 7.89 -29.61 -27.80
CA ASP A 519 7.95 -30.89 -28.48
C ASP A 519 7.24 -32.03 -27.71
N GLY A 520 6.90 -31.83 -26.45
CA GLY A 520 6.23 -32.79 -25.59
C GLY A 520 7.16 -33.85 -24.98
N ASP A 521 8.47 -33.75 -25.19
CA ASP A 521 9.44 -34.80 -24.83
C ASP A 521 9.95 -34.67 -23.39
N PHE A 522 9.84 -33.46 -22.77
CA PHE A 522 10.40 -33.18 -21.46
C PHE A 522 9.40 -32.51 -20.51
N HIS A 523 9.49 -32.85 -19.23
CA HIS A 523 8.86 -32.09 -18.14
C HIS A 523 9.81 -31.02 -17.65
N ILE A 524 9.45 -29.77 -17.88
CA ILE A 524 10.24 -28.61 -17.50
C ILE A 524 9.80 -28.12 -16.13
N LEU A 525 10.73 -28.14 -15.15
CA LEU A 525 10.50 -27.56 -13.82
C LEU A 525 11.07 -26.14 -13.77
N THR A 526 10.21 -25.18 -13.46
CA THR A 526 10.62 -23.80 -13.23
C THR A 526 10.24 -23.33 -11.83
N HIS A 527 11.06 -22.43 -11.27
CA HIS A 527 10.78 -21.71 -10.03
C HIS A 527 10.81 -20.20 -10.34
N GLY A 528 9.64 -19.56 -10.35
CA GLY A 528 9.50 -18.23 -10.95
C GLY A 528 9.91 -18.24 -12.43
N THR A 529 10.93 -17.44 -12.78
CA THR A 529 11.51 -17.40 -14.13
C THR A 529 12.74 -18.29 -14.32
N THR A 530 13.20 -18.97 -13.27
CA THR A 530 14.42 -19.78 -13.30
C THR A 530 14.11 -21.23 -13.65
N LEU A 531 14.81 -21.76 -14.65
CA LEU A 531 14.76 -23.17 -15.03
C LEU A 531 15.57 -23.99 -14.00
N HIS A 532 14.96 -25.03 -13.42
CA HIS A 532 15.59 -25.92 -12.45
C HIS A 532 15.84 -27.33 -12.99
N GLY A 533 15.15 -27.74 -14.05
CA GLY A 533 15.33 -29.04 -14.67
C GLY A 533 14.42 -29.25 -15.88
N ALA A 534 14.82 -30.17 -16.75
CA ALA A 534 14.07 -30.63 -17.91
C ALA A 534 14.22 -32.15 -18.08
#